data_cc37cf308cc712314420e6a7d023aae1
#
_entry.id   cc37cf308cc712314420e6a7d023aae1
#
_cell.length_a   1.000
_cell.length_b   1.000
_cell.length_c   1.000
_cell.angle_alpha   90.00
_cell.angle_beta   90.00
_cell.angle_gamma   90.00
#
_symmetry.space_group_name_H-M   'P 1'
#
loop_
_entity.id
_entity.type
_entity.pdbx_description
1 polymer ?
#
loop_
_entity_poly.entity_id
_entity_poly.type
_entity_poly.pdbx_seq_one_letter_code
_entity_poly.pdbx_strand_id
1 'polypeptide(L)'
;MKKQIASLLAAILIIVGVIVLYASVYILDEAEQAVIVQLGAPVEDPVTQPGLHFKVPFIQEVRRFDKRILSWDGDPNQIPTRGEQFISVDTTARWRIADPLVFMQRVQNERGATMRLNDILDSVVRDKISATDLVEIVRSKDWKVSEADLARVQVSGEGDEEILLQEVKTGRQELVRSILLQAA
;
A
#
# COMPACT_ATOMS: atom_id res chain seq x y z
N MET A 1 49.54 24.03 -36.19
CA MET A 1 48.91 22.71 -35.90
C MET A 1 48.82 22.43 -34.42
N LYS A 2 49.89 22.47 -33.60
CA LYS A 2 49.80 22.17 -32.15
C LYS A 2 48.83 23.05 -31.34
N LYS A 3 48.72 24.36 -31.62
CA LYS A 3 47.79 25.28 -30.96
C LYS A 3 46.32 25.00 -31.32
N GLN A 4 46.03 24.60 -32.53
CA GLN A 4 44.68 24.25 -32.98
C GLN A 4 44.19 22.92 -32.36
N ILE A 5 45.10 21.94 -32.25
CA ILE A 5 44.79 20.68 -31.57
C ILE A 5 44.55 20.93 -30.07
N ALA A 6 45.34 21.77 -29.43
CA ALA A 6 45.17 22.12 -28.02
C ALA A 6 43.81 22.84 -27.76
N SER A 7 43.41 23.77 -28.64
CA SER A 7 42.12 24.47 -28.51
C SER A 7 40.94 23.52 -28.73
N LEU A 8 41.06 22.55 -29.63
CA LEU A 8 40.04 21.57 -29.91
C LEU A 8 39.88 20.60 -28.74
N LEU A 9 40.98 20.14 -28.14
CA LEU A 9 40.98 19.34 -26.93
C LEU A 9 40.35 20.08 -25.73
N ALA A 10 40.70 21.38 -25.56
CA ALA A 10 40.12 22.21 -24.52
C ALA A 10 38.59 22.37 -24.70
N ALA A 11 38.12 22.57 -25.93
CA ALA A 11 36.69 22.65 -26.24
C ALA A 11 35.96 21.33 -25.92
N ILE A 12 36.55 20.20 -26.29
CA ILE A 12 35.98 18.87 -25.98
C ILE A 12 35.90 18.68 -24.45
N LEU A 13 36.93 19.02 -23.71
CA LEU A 13 36.99 18.89 -22.26
C LEU A 13 35.91 19.73 -21.57
N ILE A 14 35.69 20.97 -22.06
CA ILE A 14 34.63 21.84 -21.55
C ILE A 14 33.25 21.22 -21.83
N ILE A 15 33.02 20.71 -23.03
CA ILE A 15 31.72 20.07 -23.39
C ILE A 15 31.49 18.86 -22.51
N VAL A 16 32.47 17.99 -22.32
CA VAL A 16 32.35 16.81 -21.43
C VAL A 16 32.09 17.26 -19.99
N GLY A 17 32.77 18.30 -19.50
CA GLY A 17 32.55 18.87 -18.18
C GLY A 17 31.10 19.35 -17.98
N VAL A 18 30.54 20.05 -18.96
CA VAL A 18 29.14 20.50 -18.92
C VAL A 18 28.17 19.34 -18.93
N ILE A 19 28.40 18.29 -19.73
CA ILE A 19 27.57 17.08 -19.77
C ILE A 19 27.61 16.37 -18.42
N VAL A 20 28.76 16.21 -17.81
CA VAL A 20 28.93 15.59 -16.50
C VAL A 20 28.20 16.37 -15.41
N LEU A 21 28.33 17.70 -15.39
CA LEU A 21 27.63 18.56 -14.45
C LEU A 21 26.13 18.45 -14.61
N TYR A 22 25.59 18.46 -15.82
CA TYR A 22 24.18 18.31 -16.09
C TYR A 22 23.65 16.92 -15.64
N ALA A 23 24.42 15.87 -15.90
CA ALA A 23 24.08 14.50 -15.52
C ALA A 23 24.22 14.23 -14.01
N SER A 24 24.92 15.09 -13.27
CA SER A 24 25.12 14.99 -11.82
C SER A 24 23.94 15.49 -11.01
N VAL A 25 23.02 16.20 -11.61
CA VAL A 25 21.91 16.88 -10.91
C VAL A 25 20.60 16.15 -11.18
N TYR A 26 19.78 15.98 -10.14
CA TYR A 26 18.40 15.53 -10.29
C TYR A 26 17.47 16.33 -9.36
N ILE A 27 16.21 16.44 -9.76
CA ILE A 27 15.17 17.11 -8.99
C ILE A 27 14.26 16.03 -8.43
N LEU A 28 13.96 16.10 -7.13
CA LEU A 28 13.01 15.25 -6.43
C LEU A 28 11.74 16.05 -6.16
N ASP A 29 10.60 15.49 -6.57
CA ASP A 29 9.28 16.08 -6.32
C ASP A 29 8.87 15.89 -4.85
N GLU A 30 7.94 16.73 -4.36
CA GLU A 30 7.39 16.64 -3.01
C GLU A 30 6.61 15.33 -2.78
N ALA A 31 6.01 14.79 -3.84
CA ALA A 31 5.28 13.53 -3.83
C ALA A 31 6.17 12.29 -3.90
N GLU A 32 7.48 12.48 -4.12
CA GLU A 32 8.44 11.40 -4.32
C GLU A 32 9.43 11.29 -3.16
N GLN A 33 10.01 10.11 -3.05
CA GLN A 33 11.17 9.82 -2.23
C GLN A 33 12.13 8.96 -3.05
N ALA A 34 13.43 9.10 -2.82
CA ALA A 34 14.43 8.47 -3.67
C ALA A 34 15.46 7.69 -2.85
N VAL A 35 15.95 6.60 -3.45
CA VAL A 35 17.10 5.83 -2.96
C VAL A 35 18.19 5.90 -4.03
N ILE A 36 19.39 6.28 -3.64
CA ILE A 36 20.56 6.28 -4.52
C ILE A 36 21.18 4.89 -4.51
N VAL A 37 21.28 4.29 -5.68
CA VAL A 37 21.82 2.94 -5.87
C VAL A 37 23.09 3.04 -6.69
N GLN A 38 24.14 2.39 -6.24
CA GLN A 38 25.42 2.28 -6.93
C GLN A 38 25.75 0.81 -7.19
N LEU A 39 25.90 0.45 -8.46
CA LEU A 39 26.19 -0.92 -8.87
C LEU A 39 25.20 -1.98 -8.28
N GLY A 40 23.94 -1.58 -8.12
CA GLY A 40 22.89 -2.45 -7.57
C GLY A 40 22.73 -2.44 -6.05
N ALA A 41 23.63 -1.77 -5.30
CA ALA A 41 23.53 -1.63 -3.85
C ALA A 41 23.15 -0.19 -3.45
N PRO A 42 22.30 0.01 -2.43
CA PRO A 42 22.04 1.32 -1.88
C PRO A 42 23.29 1.87 -1.18
N VAL A 43 23.59 3.13 -1.39
CA VAL A 43 24.86 3.75 -0.92
C VAL A 43 24.61 4.77 0.18
N GLU A 44 23.46 5.43 0.17
CA GLU A 44 23.12 6.54 1.06
C GLU A 44 21.76 6.32 1.69
N ASP A 45 21.48 7.10 2.74
CA ASP A 45 20.15 7.15 3.34
C ASP A 45 19.11 7.66 2.33
N PRO A 46 17.86 7.23 2.46
CA PRO A 46 16.81 7.65 1.56
C PRO A 46 16.63 9.17 1.54
N VAL A 47 16.56 9.74 0.35
CA VAL A 47 16.30 11.17 0.16
C VAL A 47 14.79 11.39 0.17
N THR A 48 14.29 12.06 1.20
CA THR A 48 12.86 12.33 1.40
C THR A 48 12.49 13.81 1.26
N GLN A 49 13.50 14.69 1.17
CA GLN A 49 13.28 16.13 1.01
C GLN A 49 13.18 16.48 -0.48
N PRO A 50 12.16 17.24 -0.89
CA PRO A 50 12.03 17.72 -2.25
C PRO A 50 13.11 18.76 -2.56
N GLY A 51 13.45 18.87 -3.82
CA GLY A 51 14.41 19.88 -4.31
C GLY A 51 15.51 19.31 -5.20
N LEU A 52 16.58 20.09 -5.29
CA LEU A 52 17.73 19.79 -6.10
C LEU A 52 18.74 18.94 -5.33
N HIS A 53 19.11 17.81 -5.89
CA HIS A 53 20.07 16.87 -5.31
C HIS A 53 21.15 16.52 -6.31
N PHE A 54 22.26 16.02 -5.78
CA PHE A 54 23.42 15.62 -6.59
C PHE A 54 23.61 14.11 -6.54
N LYS A 55 24.09 13.55 -7.63
CA LYS A 55 24.51 12.15 -7.74
C LYS A 55 25.80 12.05 -8.55
N VAL A 56 26.52 10.96 -8.39
CA VAL A 56 27.66 10.65 -9.26
C VAL A 56 27.13 10.11 -10.59
N PRO A 57 27.32 10.85 -11.71
CA PRO A 57 26.81 10.42 -13.01
C PRO A 57 27.47 9.10 -13.44
N PHE A 58 26.75 8.33 -14.24
CA PHE A 58 27.18 7.03 -14.81
C PHE A 58 27.36 5.87 -13.81
N ILE A 59 27.55 6.15 -12.51
CA ILE A 59 27.80 5.15 -11.48
C ILE A 59 26.59 5.00 -10.56
N GLN A 60 25.92 6.12 -10.23
CA GLN A 60 24.75 6.15 -9.35
C GLN A 60 23.45 6.29 -10.13
N GLU A 61 22.49 5.45 -9.79
CA GLU A 61 21.11 5.48 -10.29
C GLU A 61 20.17 5.95 -9.18
N VAL A 62 19.22 6.82 -9.50
CA VAL A 62 18.20 7.29 -8.57
C VAL A 62 16.94 6.47 -8.78
N ARG A 63 16.57 5.68 -7.78
CA ARG A 63 15.31 4.94 -7.72
C ARG A 63 14.29 5.78 -6.98
N ARG A 64 13.19 6.15 -7.67
CA ARG A 64 12.13 6.99 -7.13
C ARG A 64 10.95 6.12 -6.72
N PHE A 65 10.33 6.47 -5.60
CA PHE A 65 9.16 5.83 -5.04
C PHE A 65 8.13 6.88 -4.65
N ASP A 66 6.86 6.57 -4.78
CA ASP A 66 5.78 7.46 -4.38
C ASP A 66 5.73 7.57 -2.83
N LYS A 67 5.62 8.79 -2.32
CA LYS A 67 5.52 9.11 -0.88
C LYS A 67 4.06 9.23 -0.44
N ARG A 68 3.14 9.37 -1.39
CA ARG A 68 1.71 9.53 -1.13
C ARG A 68 1.09 8.23 -0.63
N ILE A 69 -0.14 8.36 -0.16
CA ILE A 69 -0.98 7.21 0.18
C ILE A 69 -1.51 6.62 -1.13
N LEU A 70 -1.21 5.35 -1.34
CA LEU A 70 -1.67 4.55 -2.47
C LEU A 70 -2.91 3.77 -2.07
N SER A 71 -3.81 3.54 -3.01
CA SER A 71 -4.97 2.66 -2.84
C SER A 71 -4.62 1.25 -3.30
N TRP A 72 -5.10 0.28 -2.56
CA TRP A 72 -5.16 -1.12 -2.96
C TRP A 72 -6.63 -1.53 -2.99
N ASP A 73 -7.03 -2.24 -4.04
CA ASP A 73 -8.37 -2.74 -4.27
C ASP A 73 -8.26 -4.23 -4.56
N GLY A 74 -8.88 -5.05 -3.70
CA GLY A 74 -8.85 -6.51 -3.82
C GLY A 74 -9.96 -7.01 -4.72
N ASP A 75 -9.84 -8.25 -5.17
CA ASP A 75 -10.90 -8.90 -5.95
C ASP A 75 -12.03 -9.36 -5.00
N PRO A 76 -13.31 -9.14 -5.37
CA PRO A 76 -14.43 -9.61 -4.58
C PRO A 76 -14.43 -11.15 -4.45
N ASN A 77 -14.43 -11.66 -3.22
CA ASN A 77 -14.38 -13.09 -2.95
C ASN A 77 -15.62 -13.54 -2.16
N GLN A 78 -16.12 -14.75 -2.47
CA GLN A 78 -17.15 -15.40 -1.67
C GLN A 78 -16.48 -16.22 -0.56
N ILE A 79 -16.79 -15.86 0.69
CA ILE A 79 -16.20 -16.47 1.88
C ILE A 79 -17.31 -17.03 2.76
N PRO A 80 -17.21 -18.30 3.22
CA PRO A 80 -18.14 -18.84 4.20
C PRO A 80 -17.85 -18.23 5.58
N THR A 81 -18.90 -17.87 6.29
CA THR A 81 -18.86 -17.48 7.70
C THR A 81 -18.84 -18.72 8.61
N ARG A 82 -18.68 -18.55 9.93
CA ARG A 82 -18.77 -19.64 10.90
C ARG A 82 -20.09 -20.41 10.81
N GLY A 83 -21.19 -19.74 10.49
CA GLY A 83 -22.53 -20.34 10.30
C GLY A 83 -22.74 -20.95 8.90
N GLU A 84 -21.68 -21.24 8.14
CA GLU A 84 -21.73 -21.81 6.78
C GLU A 84 -22.52 -20.97 5.74
N GLN A 85 -22.77 -19.70 6.06
CA GLN A 85 -23.40 -18.77 5.14
C GLN A 85 -22.33 -18.08 4.29
N PHE A 86 -22.49 -18.11 2.96
CA PHE A 86 -21.56 -17.44 2.04
C PHE A 86 -21.87 -15.96 1.91
N ILE A 87 -20.86 -15.13 2.08
CA ILE A 87 -20.95 -13.69 1.83
C ILE A 87 -19.95 -13.27 0.77
N SER A 88 -20.33 -12.31 -0.05
CA SER A 88 -19.41 -11.64 -0.97
C SER A 88 -18.69 -10.52 -0.24
N VAL A 89 -17.38 -10.59 -0.18
CA VAL A 89 -16.54 -9.64 0.52
C VAL A 89 -15.68 -8.92 -0.50
N ASP A 90 -15.79 -7.61 -0.50
CA ASP A 90 -14.97 -6.69 -1.28
C ASP A 90 -14.15 -5.85 -0.31
N THR A 91 -12.83 -5.87 -0.47
CA THR A 91 -11.89 -5.23 0.46
C THR A 91 -11.05 -4.19 -0.24
N THR A 92 -11.00 -2.99 0.33
CA THR A 92 -10.12 -1.92 -0.10
C THR A 92 -9.19 -1.51 1.03
N ALA A 93 -7.96 -1.18 0.71
CA ALA A 93 -6.99 -0.71 1.69
C ALA A 93 -6.21 0.51 1.18
N ARG A 94 -5.67 1.28 2.11
CA ARG A 94 -4.74 2.38 1.80
C ARG A 94 -3.42 2.11 2.48
N TRP A 95 -2.35 2.23 1.72
CA TRP A 95 -1.00 1.96 2.19
C TRP A 95 -0.03 3.04 1.71
N ARG A 96 1.15 3.12 2.30
CA ARG A 96 2.23 4.01 1.88
C ARG A 96 3.58 3.37 2.11
N ILE A 97 4.55 3.80 1.34
CA ILE A 97 5.95 3.40 1.52
C ILE A 97 6.54 4.25 2.65
N ALA A 98 6.68 3.67 3.84
CA ALA A 98 7.23 4.36 4.99
C ALA A 98 8.76 4.48 4.92
N ASP A 99 9.42 3.42 4.48
CA ASP A 99 10.87 3.35 4.29
C ASP A 99 11.18 2.83 2.87
N PRO A 100 11.63 3.70 1.95
CA PRO A 100 11.89 3.30 0.57
C PRO A 100 13.10 2.38 0.43
N LEU A 101 14.05 2.41 1.38
CA LEU A 101 15.21 1.51 1.37
C LEU A 101 14.79 0.08 1.65
N VAL A 102 14.04 -0.13 2.74
CA VAL A 102 13.50 -1.44 3.10
C VAL A 102 12.54 -1.94 2.04
N PHE A 103 11.70 -1.04 1.49
CA PHE A 103 10.79 -1.36 0.41
C PHE A 103 11.53 -1.86 -0.84
N MET A 104 12.57 -1.16 -1.26
CA MET A 104 13.38 -1.56 -2.41
C MET A 104 14.06 -2.92 -2.20
N GLN A 105 14.58 -3.17 -0.99
CA GLN A 105 15.28 -4.41 -0.69
C GLN A 105 14.34 -5.64 -0.63
N ARG A 106 13.12 -5.47 -0.11
CA ARG A 106 12.20 -6.57 0.15
C ARG A 106 11.15 -6.76 -0.92
N VAL A 107 10.67 -5.69 -1.52
CA VAL A 107 9.50 -5.68 -2.41
C VAL A 107 9.87 -5.25 -3.83
N GLN A 108 10.89 -4.40 -3.98
CA GLN A 108 11.49 -3.88 -5.20
C GLN A 108 10.63 -2.85 -5.94
N ASN A 109 9.34 -3.06 -6.10
CA ASN A 109 8.44 -2.16 -6.85
C ASN A 109 6.99 -2.26 -6.33
N GLU A 110 6.15 -1.31 -6.77
CA GLU A 110 4.74 -1.23 -6.36
C GLU A 110 3.91 -2.45 -6.81
N ARG A 111 4.22 -3.04 -7.96
CA ARG A 111 3.56 -4.26 -8.41
C ARG A 111 3.84 -5.44 -7.48
N GLY A 112 5.07 -5.57 -7.01
CA GLY A 112 5.45 -6.55 -6.01
C GLY A 112 4.76 -6.32 -4.66
N ALA A 113 4.54 -5.03 -4.29
CA ALA A 113 3.77 -4.67 -3.11
C ALA A 113 2.31 -5.10 -3.24
N THR A 114 1.67 -4.79 -4.37
CA THR A 114 0.28 -5.18 -4.63
C THR A 114 0.08 -6.69 -4.56
N MET A 115 0.97 -7.47 -5.15
CA MET A 115 0.89 -8.94 -5.06
C MET A 115 1.00 -9.45 -3.62
N ARG A 116 1.93 -8.89 -2.83
CA ARG A 116 2.07 -9.27 -1.41
C ARG A 116 0.89 -8.84 -0.56
N LEU A 117 0.31 -7.66 -0.85
CA LEU A 117 -0.89 -7.19 -0.18
C LEU A 117 -2.08 -8.11 -0.49
N ASN A 118 -2.24 -8.54 -1.74
CA ASN A 118 -3.26 -9.53 -2.10
C ASN A 118 -3.12 -10.79 -1.25
N ASP A 119 -1.93 -11.41 -1.24
CA ASP A 119 -1.70 -12.66 -0.52
C ASP A 119 -1.98 -12.54 0.98
N ILE A 120 -1.51 -11.46 1.60
CA ILE A 120 -1.64 -11.25 3.05
C ILE A 120 -3.08 -10.89 3.42
N LEU A 121 -3.67 -9.91 2.73
CA LEU A 121 -5.00 -9.41 3.06
C LEU A 121 -6.08 -10.46 2.78
N ASP A 122 -6.01 -11.14 1.63
CA ASP A 122 -6.96 -12.22 1.31
C ASP A 122 -6.92 -13.34 2.34
N SER A 123 -5.72 -13.75 2.78
CA SER A 123 -5.54 -14.76 3.81
C SER A 123 -6.14 -14.33 5.14
N VAL A 124 -5.76 -13.13 5.62
CA VAL A 124 -6.21 -12.62 6.93
C VAL A 124 -7.72 -12.36 6.94
N VAL A 125 -8.26 -11.79 5.86
CA VAL A 125 -9.71 -11.52 5.72
C VAL A 125 -10.48 -12.83 5.73
N ARG A 126 -10.06 -13.81 4.95
CA ARG A 126 -10.68 -15.13 4.90
C ARG A 126 -10.70 -15.81 6.26
N ASP A 127 -9.56 -15.84 6.94
CA ASP A 127 -9.44 -16.48 8.26
C ASP A 127 -10.36 -15.82 9.30
N LYS A 128 -10.40 -14.49 9.31
CA LYS A 128 -11.26 -13.74 10.24
C LYS A 128 -12.74 -13.92 9.97
N ILE A 129 -13.14 -13.85 8.71
CA ILE A 129 -14.55 -14.02 8.31
C ILE A 129 -15.04 -15.43 8.59
N SER A 130 -14.24 -16.45 8.23
CA SER A 130 -14.60 -17.85 8.49
C SER A 130 -14.70 -18.21 9.98
N ALA A 131 -14.00 -17.43 10.82
CA ALA A 131 -14.06 -17.59 12.28
C ALA A 131 -15.18 -16.77 12.96
N THR A 132 -15.92 -15.94 12.20
CA THR A 132 -16.87 -14.96 12.74
C THR A 132 -18.28 -15.24 12.23
N ASP A 133 -19.29 -15.00 13.09
CA ASP A 133 -20.69 -15.14 12.71
C ASP A 133 -21.16 -13.95 11.86
N LEU A 134 -22.11 -14.19 10.95
CA LEU A 134 -22.61 -13.18 10.00
C LEU A 134 -23.07 -11.89 10.71
N VAL A 135 -23.73 -12.03 11.84
CA VAL A 135 -24.25 -10.90 12.62
C VAL A 135 -23.14 -9.96 13.10
N GLU A 136 -22.00 -10.51 13.54
CA GLU A 136 -20.85 -9.73 13.97
C GLU A 136 -20.11 -9.02 12.81
N ILE A 137 -20.17 -9.62 11.61
CA ILE A 137 -19.56 -9.04 10.41
C ILE A 137 -20.37 -7.83 9.91
N VAL A 138 -21.69 -7.93 9.94
CA VAL A 138 -22.58 -6.93 9.35
C VAL A 138 -22.92 -5.81 10.33
N ARG A 139 -23.13 -6.13 11.61
CA ARG A 139 -23.61 -5.19 12.62
C ARG A 139 -22.46 -4.48 13.34
N SER A 140 -22.72 -3.24 13.77
CA SER A 140 -21.84 -2.54 14.69
C SER A 140 -22.14 -2.95 16.14
N LYS A 141 -21.18 -2.77 17.06
CA LYS A 141 -21.37 -3.06 18.49
C LYS A 141 -22.50 -2.27 19.12
N ASP A 142 -22.75 -1.06 18.66
CA ASP A 142 -23.80 -0.16 19.17
C ASP A 142 -25.14 -0.35 18.45
N TRP A 143 -25.24 -1.38 17.59
CA TRP A 143 -26.49 -1.64 16.87
C TRP A 143 -27.58 -2.08 17.83
N LYS A 144 -28.71 -1.38 17.79
CA LYS A 144 -29.91 -1.70 18.54
C LYS A 144 -31.05 -2.01 17.58
N VAL A 145 -31.84 -3.04 17.92
CA VAL A 145 -33.06 -3.37 17.18
C VAL A 145 -34.01 -2.19 17.27
N SER A 146 -34.48 -1.65 16.16
CA SER A 146 -35.51 -0.62 16.16
C SER A 146 -36.91 -1.26 16.33
N GLU A 147 -37.86 -0.52 16.90
CA GLU A 147 -39.27 -0.98 16.99
C GLU A 147 -39.84 -1.29 15.59
N ALA A 148 -39.37 -0.57 14.55
CA ALA A 148 -39.80 -0.83 13.18
C ALA A 148 -39.26 -2.15 12.62
N ASP A 149 -38.09 -2.61 13.06
CA ASP A 149 -37.52 -3.89 12.65
C ASP A 149 -38.21 -5.04 13.35
N LEU A 150 -38.56 -4.88 14.63
CA LEU A 150 -39.38 -5.85 15.38
C LEU A 150 -40.75 -6.02 14.76
N ALA A 151 -41.41 -4.95 14.36
CA ALA A 151 -42.71 -4.99 13.70
C ALA A 151 -42.67 -5.73 12.33
N ARG A 152 -41.56 -5.61 11.59
CA ARG A 152 -41.37 -6.34 10.32
C ARG A 152 -41.22 -7.84 10.50
N VAL A 153 -40.47 -8.24 11.53
CA VAL A 153 -40.18 -9.64 11.83
C VAL A 153 -41.45 -10.37 12.28
N GLN A 154 -42.31 -9.74 13.07
CA GLN A 154 -43.61 -10.30 13.45
C GLN A 154 -44.52 -10.64 12.24
N VAL A 155 -44.24 -10.02 11.08
CA VAL A 155 -44.94 -10.28 9.81
C VAL A 155 -44.28 -11.40 8.99
N SER A 156 -42.98 -11.66 9.18
CA SER A 156 -42.18 -12.53 8.30
C SER A 156 -42.01 -13.98 8.81
N GLY A 157 -42.19 -14.25 10.10
CA GLY A 157 -42.11 -15.59 10.71
C GLY A 157 -40.94 -15.82 11.67
N GLU A 158 -41.01 -16.92 12.45
CA GLU A 158 -40.15 -17.23 13.62
C GLU A 158 -38.62 -17.26 13.36
N GLY A 159 -38.17 -17.51 12.13
CA GLY A 159 -36.72 -17.65 11.84
C GLY A 159 -35.91 -16.35 11.87
N ASP A 160 -36.55 -15.22 11.63
CA ASP A 160 -35.87 -13.91 11.54
C ASP A 160 -35.72 -13.25 12.92
N GLU A 161 -36.53 -13.64 13.90
CA GLU A 161 -36.50 -13.07 15.25
C GLU A 161 -35.26 -13.51 16.04
N GLU A 162 -34.80 -14.75 15.90
CA GLU A 162 -33.60 -15.26 16.55
C GLU A 162 -32.34 -14.54 16.07
N ILE A 163 -32.25 -14.22 14.77
CA ILE A 163 -31.13 -13.46 14.18
C ILE A 163 -31.11 -12.01 14.68
N LEU A 164 -32.29 -11.39 14.84
CA LEU A 164 -32.38 -10.00 15.29
C LEU A 164 -32.01 -9.84 16.77
N LEU A 165 -32.33 -10.82 17.61
CA LEU A 165 -32.04 -10.77 19.03
C LEU A 165 -30.63 -11.20 19.42
N GLN A 166 -29.85 -11.69 18.43
CA GLN A 166 -28.47 -12.11 18.67
C GLN A 166 -27.60 -10.92 19.07
N GLU A 167 -26.99 -10.99 20.24
CA GLU A 167 -26.12 -9.95 20.77
C GLU A 167 -24.80 -9.89 20.01
N VAL A 168 -24.40 -8.68 19.60
CA VAL A 168 -23.14 -8.44 18.90
C VAL A 168 -22.02 -8.27 19.93
N LYS A 169 -21.08 -9.21 19.99
CA LYS A 169 -19.97 -9.20 20.95
C LYS A 169 -18.85 -8.25 20.52
N THR A 170 -18.38 -8.37 19.30
CA THR A 170 -17.24 -7.62 18.77
C THR A 170 -17.64 -6.54 17.78
N GLY A 171 -18.54 -6.86 16.86
CA GLY A 171 -19.01 -5.95 15.82
C GLY A 171 -17.99 -5.67 14.71
N ARG A 172 -18.49 -5.19 13.58
CA ARG A 172 -17.71 -4.97 12.36
C ARG A 172 -16.45 -4.12 12.55
N GLN A 173 -16.50 -3.08 13.38
CA GLN A 173 -15.37 -2.16 13.56
C GLN A 173 -14.18 -2.83 14.26
N GLU A 174 -14.42 -3.63 15.28
CA GLU A 174 -13.39 -4.38 15.99
C GLU A 174 -12.81 -5.49 15.10
N LEU A 175 -13.64 -6.12 14.28
CA LEU A 175 -13.21 -7.11 13.29
C LEU A 175 -12.21 -6.49 12.31
N VAL A 176 -12.56 -5.36 11.68
CA VAL A 176 -11.67 -4.64 10.73
C VAL A 176 -10.37 -4.23 11.42
N ARG A 177 -10.43 -3.74 12.67
CA ARG A 177 -9.24 -3.39 13.44
C ARG A 177 -8.34 -4.61 13.68
N SER A 178 -8.92 -5.76 14.01
CA SER A 178 -8.16 -7.00 14.23
C SER A 178 -7.48 -7.50 12.94
N ILE A 179 -8.13 -7.35 11.80
CA ILE A 179 -7.57 -7.67 10.48
C ILE A 179 -6.35 -6.78 10.20
N LEU A 180 -6.49 -5.47 10.41
CA LEU A 180 -5.39 -4.53 10.19
C LEU A 180 -4.18 -4.80 11.09
N LEU A 181 -4.41 -5.17 12.36
CA LEU A 181 -3.33 -5.50 13.29
C LEU A 181 -2.63 -6.82 12.96
N GLN A 182 -3.31 -7.75 12.33
CA GLN A 182 -2.72 -9.04 11.93
C GLN A 182 -1.98 -8.95 10.59
N ALA A 183 -2.37 -8.00 9.72
CA ALA A 183 -1.75 -7.79 8.41
C ALA A 183 -0.54 -6.83 8.45
N ALA A 184 -0.34 -6.08 9.55
CA ALA A 184 0.78 -5.14 9.73
C ALA A 184 2.05 -5.83 10.19
#